data_e85ee8105de27a69e19b140a39f12625
#
_entry.id   e85ee8105de27a69e19b140a39f12625
#
_cell.length_a   1.000
_cell.length_b   1.000
_cell.length_c   1.000
_cell.angle_alpha   90.00
_cell.angle_beta   90.00
_cell.angle_gamma   90.00
#
_symmetry.space_group_name_H-M   'P 1'
#
loop_
_entity.id
_entity.type
_entity.pdbx_description
1 polymer ?
#
loop_
_entity_poly.entity_id
_entity_poly.type
_entity_poly.pdbx_seq_one_letter_code
_entity_poly.pdbx_strand_id
1 'polypeptide(L)'
;MINRRSFIKSVGAGTAAMLVPPGLTQAAIGKHTNVILIMSDDTGYETFGCYGSEQYKTPRIDELAKTGLRFNHCYSQPLCCPSRVKIMTGKSNVRNYVYWDVLDPEEKTFGNMMKDAGYATCIAGKWQLYGEGTFAPELAGKGTLPMDAGFDEHCLWRVKEGGERYWQPQFSVNGTMTSFDDEDAFGPKICTDFICDFIEKNRDKPFFAYYPMMLTHVPFVTTPESREASGPKICTDFIFHPAMRWLDEAFIPEQQKFEDMVTYMDTLVGQIVDKLEEVGVRENTLILFTGDNGSPGGSKGGVVSELNGISIEGGKGKTTDAGTRVALVANMP
;
A
#
# COMPACT_ATOMS: atom_id res chain seq x y z
N MET A 1 25.16 35.64 25.09
CA MET A 1 24.15 34.56 25.12
C MET A 1 22.75 35.17 25.15
N ILE A 2 22.04 35.14 24.05
CA ILE A 2 20.67 35.68 23.94
C ILE A 2 19.75 34.61 24.51
N ASN A 3 18.99 34.93 25.57
CA ASN A 3 18.09 33.96 26.18
C ASN A 3 16.74 33.89 25.43
N ARG A 4 16.05 32.76 25.53
CA ARG A 4 14.78 32.47 24.83
C ARG A 4 13.67 33.52 25.02
N ARG A 5 13.66 34.23 26.15
CA ARG A 5 12.67 35.29 26.43
C ARG A 5 12.95 36.61 25.69
N SER A 6 14.21 36.88 25.40
CA SER A 6 14.59 38.09 24.65
C SER A 6 14.28 37.96 23.15
N PHE A 7 14.34 36.72 22.60
CA PHE A 7 13.98 36.46 21.19
C PHE A 7 12.48 36.66 20.93
N ILE A 8 11.62 36.26 21.85
CA ILE A 8 10.16 36.38 21.71
C ILE A 8 9.68 37.83 21.81
N LYS A 9 10.40 38.67 22.51
CA LYS A 9 10.05 40.11 22.65
C LYS A 9 10.48 40.99 21.43
N SER A 10 11.37 40.50 20.59
CA SER A 10 11.82 41.19 19.40
C SER A 10 10.97 40.98 18.15
N VAL A 11 10.03 40.04 18.18
CA VAL A 11 9.14 39.73 17.05
C VAL A 11 7.77 40.43 17.17
N GLY A 12 7.53 41.14 18.26
CA GLY A 12 6.21 41.72 18.62
C GLY A 12 6.00 43.22 18.26
N ALA A 13 6.87 43.86 17.49
CA ALA A 13 6.68 45.27 17.17
C ALA A 13 6.99 45.57 15.70
N GLY A 14 6.07 45.23 14.83
CA GLY A 14 6.17 45.54 13.41
C GLY A 14 4.88 45.22 12.66
N THR A 15 3.72 45.71 13.12
CA THR A 15 2.51 45.77 12.31
C THR A 15 2.64 46.84 11.21
N ALA A 16 3.39 46.53 10.15
CA ALA A 16 3.22 47.21 8.88
C ALA A 16 1.98 46.56 8.23
N ALA A 17 0.85 47.25 8.26
CA ALA A 17 -0.33 46.97 7.45
C ALA A 17 0.08 47.10 5.99
N MET A 18 0.53 46.03 5.34
CA MET A 18 0.61 45.98 3.89
C MET A 18 -0.85 45.93 3.38
N LEU A 19 -1.25 47.01 2.75
CA LEU A 19 -2.43 47.07 1.89
C LEU A 19 -2.19 46.10 0.74
N VAL A 20 -2.68 44.87 0.87
CA VAL A 20 -2.72 43.89 -0.21
C VAL A 20 -3.83 44.33 -1.16
N PRO A 21 -3.53 44.59 -2.45
CA PRO A 21 -4.56 44.95 -3.42
C PRO A 21 -5.66 43.90 -3.48
N PRO A 22 -6.95 44.27 -3.65
CA PRO A 22 -8.08 43.29 -3.63
C PRO A 22 -8.07 42.24 -4.73
N GLY A 23 -7.07 42.17 -5.56
CA GLY A 23 -6.93 41.17 -6.63
C GLY A 23 -5.94 40.05 -6.33
N LEU A 24 -5.17 40.09 -5.21
CA LEU A 24 -4.15 39.06 -4.90
C LEU A 24 -4.58 38.05 -3.85
N THR A 25 -5.77 38.19 -3.24
CA THR A 25 -6.23 37.28 -2.20
C THR A 25 -6.95 36.03 -2.75
N GLN A 26 -7.18 35.94 -4.06
CA GLN A 26 -7.84 34.80 -4.68
C GLN A 26 -6.87 33.85 -5.43
N ALA A 27 -5.58 34.22 -5.53
CA ALA A 27 -4.58 33.41 -6.23
C ALA A 27 -3.68 32.59 -5.30
N ALA A 28 -3.94 32.55 -4.00
CA ALA A 28 -3.12 31.86 -3.02
C ALA A 28 -3.89 30.87 -2.13
N ILE A 29 -5.06 30.39 -2.55
CA ILE A 29 -5.52 29.09 -2.10
C ILE A 29 -4.74 28.12 -2.96
N GLY A 30 -3.59 27.66 -2.46
CA GLY A 30 -2.75 26.69 -3.14
C GLY A 30 -3.61 25.50 -3.55
N LYS A 31 -3.50 25.07 -4.79
CA LYS A 31 -4.15 23.87 -5.30
C LYS A 31 -3.79 22.75 -4.33
N HIS A 32 -4.76 22.17 -3.64
CA HIS A 32 -4.50 21.08 -2.70
C HIS A 32 -3.76 19.96 -3.42
N THR A 33 -2.65 19.50 -2.87
CA THR A 33 -1.84 18.43 -3.44
C THR A 33 -2.59 17.12 -3.35
N ASN A 34 -2.76 16.42 -4.46
CA ASN A 34 -3.26 15.05 -4.45
C ASN A 34 -2.25 14.13 -3.78
N VAL A 35 -2.72 13.09 -3.11
CA VAL A 35 -1.84 12.14 -2.42
C VAL A 35 -2.23 10.72 -2.80
N ILE A 36 -1.23 9.93 -3.20
CA ILE A 36 -1.37 8.49 -3.40
C ILE A 36 -0.38 7.79 -2.48
N LEU A 37 -0.88 6.95 -1.59
CA LEU A 37 -0.09 6.06 -0.75
C LEU A 37 -0.21 4.64 -1.28
N ILE A 38 0.90 4.05 -1.70
CA ILE A 38 0.99 2.66 -2.16
C ILE A 38 1.77 1.88 -1.12
N MET A 39 1.22 0.74 -0.67
CA MET A 39 1.87 -0.14 0.30
C MET A 39 1.88 -1.56 -0.22
N SER A 40 3.06 -2.12 -0.49
CA SER A 40 3.21 -3.54 -0.83
C SER A 40 3.01 -4.44 0.39
N ASP A 41 2.63 -5.69 0.15
CA ASP A 41 2.40 -6.72 1.17
C ASP A 41 3.52 -7.76 1.11
N ASP A 42 4.22 -7.99 2.22
CA ASP A 42 5.31 -8.94 2.34
C ASP A 42 6.51 -8.65 1.40
N THR A 43 6.92 -7.38 1.30
CA THR A 43 8.01 -6.98 0.41
C THR A 43 9.02 -6.13 1.16
N GLY A 44 10.16 -6.71 1.49
CA GLY A 44 11.26 -6.02 2.16
C GLY A 44 12.02 -5.06 1.22
N TYR A 45 12.83 -4.18 1.79
CA TYR A 45 13.60 -3.18 1.03
C TYR A 45 14.59 -3.83 0.03
N GLU A 46 15.02 -5.05 0.30
CA GLU A 46 15.98 -5.82 -0.51
C GLU A 46 15.44 -6.22 -1.88
N THR A 47 14.16 -6.04 -2.15
CA THR A 47 13.53 -6.40 -3.43
C THR A 47 13.56 -5.26 -4.46
N PHE A 48 14.02 -4.06 -4.09
CA PHE A 48 13.95 -2.89 -4.97
C PHE A 48 15.32 -2.48 -5.50
N GLY A 49 15.41 -2.25 -6.83
CA GLY A 49 16.65 -1.85 -7.50
C GLY A 49 17.25 -0.57 -6.92
N CYS A 50 16.42 0.41 -6.57
CA CYS A 50 16.87 1.66 -5.94
C CYS A 50 17.52 1.47 -4.56
N TYR A 51 17.33 0.31 -3.92
CA TYR A 51 18.02 -0.07 -2.68
C TYR A 51 19.22 -1.00 -2.91
N GLY A 52 19.47 -1.39 -4.16
CA GLY A 52 20.61 -2.23 -4.55
C GLY A 52 20.26 -3.69 -4.82
N SER A 53 18.99 -4.02 -5.05
CA SER A 53 18.59 -5.34 -5.54
C SER A 53 19.20 -5.62 -6.91
N GLU A 54 19.80 -6.80 -7.08
CA GLU A 54 20.40 -7.25 -8.34
C GLU A 54 19.49 -8.25 -9.07
N GLN A 55 18.52 -8.82 -8.38
CA GLN A 55 17.69 -9.91 -8.82
C GLN A 55 16.35 -9.42 -9.38
N TYR A 56 15.71 -8.48 -8.68
CA TYR A 56 14.38 -8.02 -9.04
C TYR A 56 14.42 -6.79 -9.93
N LYS A 57 13.42 -6.68 -10.82
CA LYS A 57 13.31 -5.55 -11.77
C LYS A 57 12.16 -4.65 -11.33
N THR A 58 12.52 -3.45 -10.84
CA THR A 58 11.56 -2.45 -10.36
C THR A 58 11.79 -1.07 -10.99
N PRO A 59 11.87 -0.96 -12.34
CA PRO A 59 12.29 0.26 -13.01
C PRO A 59 11.36 1.45 -12.77
N ARG A 60 10.06 1.25 -12.54
CA ARG A 60 9.09 2.32 -12.30
C ARG A 60 9.26 2.90 -10.89
N ILE A 61 9.42 2.04 -9.89
CA ILE A 61 9.69 2.45 -8.49
C ILE A 61 11.09 3.06 -8.41
N ASP A 62 12.07 2.52 -9.13
CA ASP A 62 13.43 3.05 -9.18
C ASP A 62 13.46 4.47 -9.78
N GLU A 63 12.67 4.74 -10.82
CA GLU A 63 12.56 6.09 -11.41
C GLU A 63 11.87 7.06 -10.44
N LEU A 64 10.82 6.63 -9.71
CA LEU A 64 10.23 7.44 -8.62
C LEU A 64 11.28 7.79 -7.55
N ALA A 65 12.12 6.84 -7.18
CA ALA A 65 13.19 7.06 -6.21
C ALA A 65 14.28 8.00 -6.74
N LYS A 66 14.64 7.90 -8.02
CA LYS A 66 15.67 8.70 -8.68
C LYS A 66 15.25 10.15 -8.85
N THR A 67 13.98 10.41 -9.18
CA THR A 67 13.43 11.75 -9.41
C THR A 67 12.77 12.34 -8.16
N GLY A 68 12.73 11.60 -7.05
CA GLY A 68 12.17 12.00 -5.78
C GLY A 68 13.13 11.81 -4.61
N LEU A 69 12.58 11.30 -3.50
CA LEU A 69 13.32 11.00 -2.28
C LEU A 69 13.23 9.51 -1.97
N ARG A 70 14.37 8.87 -1.78
CA ARG A 70 14.48 7.54 -1.22
C ARG A 70 14.97 7.63 0.23
N PHE A 71 14.22 7.03 1.15
CA PHE A 71 14.58 7.00 2.55
C PHE A 71 15.45 5.77 2.85
N ASN A 72 16.65 5.97 3.36
CA ASN A 72 17.56 4.87 3.68
C ASN A 72 17.10 4.04 4.89
N HIS A 73 16.29 4.62 5.77
CA HIS A 73 15.80 4.00 6.98
C HIS A 73 14.30 4.21 7.11
N CYS A 74 13.53 3.15 6.87
CA CYS A 74 12.11 3.07 7.14
C CYS A 74 11.82 1.72 7.78
N TYR A 75 11.13 1.72 8.92
CA TYR A 75 10.84 0.53 9.69
C TYR A 75 9.34 0.40 9.96
N SER A 76 8.79 -0.72 9.53
CA SER A 76 7.42 -1.16 9.78
C SER A 76 7.34 -2.01 11.07
N GLN A 77 6.24 -2.70 11.27
CA GLN A 77 6.15 -3.84 12.16
C GLN A 77 6.54 -5.12 11.39
N PRO A 78 6.89 -6.21 12.10
CA PRO A 78 7.29 -7.45 11.41
C PRO A 78 6.14 -8.20 10.73
N LEU A 79 4.89 -7.75 10.87
CA LEU A 79 3.68 -8.37 10.31
C LEU A 79 2.73 -7.30 9.75
N CYS A 80 1.92 -7.71 8.76
CA CYS A 80 1.06 -6.82 7.99
C CYS A 80 -0.02 -6.12 8.84
N CYS A 81 -0.79 -6.82 9.65
CA CYS A 81 -1.89 -6.24 10.40
C CYS A 81 -1.45 -5.13 11.37
N PRO A 82 -0.46 -5.33 12.26
CA PRO A 82 0.03 -4.25 13.13
C PRO A 82 0.64 -3.08 12.35
N SER A 83 1.31 -3.32 11.21
CA SER A 83 1.82 -2.24 10.35
C SER A 83 0.69 -1.41 9.77
N ARG A 84 -0.37 -2.06 9.27
CA ARG A 84 -1.54 -1.39 8.68
C ARG A 84 -2.31 -0.57 9.71
N VAL A 85 -2.53 -1.10 10.92
CA VAL A 85 -3.12 -0.33 12.04
C VAL A 85 -2.24 0.87 12.41
N LYS A 86 -0.92 0.68 12.49
CA LYS A 86 0.04 1.73 12.82
C LYS A 86 0.05 2.87 11.80
N ILE A 87 0.14 2.55 10.49
CA ILE A 87 0.19 3.58 9.44
C ILE A 87 -1.13 4.33 9.33
N MET A 88 -2.28 3.63 9.40
CA MET A 88 -3.58 4.26 9.26
C MET A 88 -3.90 5.25 10.39
N THR A 89 -3.43 4.99 11.59
CA THR A 89 -3.72 5.81 12.77
C THR A 89 -2.60 6.79 13.15
N GLY A 90 -1.39 6.61 12.60
CA GLY A 90 -0.20 7.36 12.99
C GLY A 90 0.25 7.11 14.44
N LYS A 91 -0.26 6.07 15.09
CA LYS A 91 0.04 5.74 16.49
C LYS A 91 0.91 4.49 16.62
N SER A 92 1.70 4.41 17.69
CA SER A 92 2.41 3.18 18.04
C SER A 92 1.42 2.08 18.45
N ASN A 93 1.69 0.83 18.05
CA ASN A 93 0.84 -0.32 18.35
C ASN A 93 0.69 -0.62 19.86
N VAL A 94 1.58 -0.11 20.70
CA VAL A 94 1.38 -0.13 22.17
C VAL A 94 0.11 0.61 22.60
N ARG A 95 -0.42 1.50 21.74
CA ARG A 95 -1.58 2.35 22.06
C ARG A 95 -2.85 1.98 21.29
N ASN A 96 -2.72 1.33 20.13
CA ASN A 96 -3.82 1.19 19.16
C ASN A 96 -4.04 -0.23 18.66
N TYR A 97 -3.23 -1.20 19.06
CA TYR A 97 -3.35 -2.57 18.58
C TYR A 97 -4.27 -3.38 19.50
N VAL A 98 -5.42 -3.77 19.01
CA VAL A 98 -6.40 -4.60 19.73
C VAL A 98 -6.08 -6.07 19.52
N TYR A 99 -6.11 -6.50 18.28
CA TYR A 99 -5.87 -7.90 17.90
C TYR A 99 -5.54 -8.01 16.41
N TRP A 100 -5.22 -9.23 15.95
CA TRP A 100 -5.05 -9.53 14.54
C TRP A 100 -6.35 -9.24 13.77
N ASP A 101 -6.27 -8.63 12.59
CA ASP A 101 -7.36 -8.24 11.69
C ASP A 101 -8.40 -7.25 12.26
N VAL A 102 -8.08 -6.55 13.33
CA VAL A 102 -8.98 -5.60 13.99
C VAL A 102 -8.35 -4.21 14.06
N LEU A 103 -8.98 -3.24 13.41
CA LEU A 103 -8.75 -1.80 13.66
C LEU A 103 -9.88 -1.31 14.58
N ASP A 104 -9.50 -0.76 15.73
CA ASP A 104 -10.45 -0.23 16.70
C ASP A 104 -11.33 0.85 16.04
N PRO A 105 -12.69 0.73 16.07
CA PRO A 105 -13.59 1.72 15.51
C PRO A 105 -13.49 3.13 16.13
N GLU A 106 -12.95 3.24 17.34
CA GLU A 106 -12.72 4.52 18.03
C GLU A 106 -11.47 5.26 17.49
N GLU A 107 -10.64 4.59 16.70
CA GLU A 107 -9.43 5.18 16.15
C GLU A 107 -9.72 6.06 14.93
N LYS A 108 -9.20 7.28 14.97
CA LYS A 108 -9.23 8.19 13.81
C LYS A 108 -8.09 7.85 12.86
N THR A 109 -8.44 7.56 11.61
CA THR A 109 -7.48 7.19 10.57
C THR A 109 -7.05 8.40 9.73
N PHE A 110 -5.99 8.24 8.93
CA PHE A 110 -5.65 9.23 7.91
C PHE A 110 -6.77 9.39 6.85
N GLY A 111 -7.57 8.34 6.57
CA GLY A 111 -8.74 8.44 5.69
C GLY A 111 -9.76 9.43 6.23
N ASN A 112 -10.09 9.34 7.53
CA ASN A 112 -10.97 10.33 8.18
C ASN A 112 -10.38 11.74 8.11
N MET A 113 -9.06 11.88 8.34
CA MET A 113 -8.40 13.20 8.30
C MET A 113 -8.44 13.82 6.90
N MET A 114 -8.18 13.01 5.86
CA MET A 114 -8.23 13.48 4.47
C MET A 114 -9.65 13.84 4.06
N LYS A 115 -10.64 13.04 4.44
CA LYS A 115 -12.05 13.32 4.21
C LYS A 115 -12.49 14.62 4.91
N ASP A 116 -12.13 14.80 6.18
CA ASP A 116 -12.39 16.03 6.95
C ASP A 116 -11.74 17.27 6.30
N ALA A 117 -10.60 17.08 5.62
CA ALA A 117 -9.91 18.12 4.86
C ALA A 117 -10.52 18.39 3.47
N GLY A 118 -11.62 17.71 3.11
CA GLY A 118 -12.34 17.93 1.85
C GLY A 118 -11.78 17.15 0.64
N TYR A 119 -10.93 16.16 0.86
CA TYR A 119 -10.46 15.27 -0.21
C TYR A 119 -11.53 14.24 -0.58
N ALA A 120 -11.66 13.93 -1.87
CA ALA A 120 -12.24 12.66 -2.28
C ALA A 120 -11.31 11.52 -1.86
N THR A 121 -11.83 10.46 -1.27
CA THR A 121 -11.03 9.40 -0.66
C THR A 121 -11.34 8.03 -1.26
N CYS A 122 -10.29 7.26 -1.56
CA CYS A 122 -10.42 5.93 -2.14
C CYS A 122 -9.43 4.96 -1.48
N ILE A 123 -9.82 3.69 -1.39
CA ILE A 123 -8.94 2.59 -1.02
C ILE A 123 -9.21 1.38 -1.89
N ALA A 124 -8.15 0.75 -2.44
CA ALA A 124 -8.28 -0.51 -3.17
C ALA A 124 -7.14 -1.46 -2.81
N GLY A 125 -7.44 -2.76 -2.66
CA GLY A 125 -6.48 -3.79 -2.29
C GLY A 125 -6.89 -4.60 -1.06
N LYS A 126 -5.96 -4.80 -0.12
CA LYS A 126 -6.16 -5.61 1.10
C LYS A 126 -6.73 -4.76 2.24
N TRP A 127 -7.85 -5.20 2.84
CA TRP A 127 -8.38 -4.59 4.06
C TRP A 127 -7.90 -5.31 5.31
N GLN A 128 -8.52 -6.42 5.66
CA GLN A 128 -8.17 -7.26 6.82
C GLN A 128 -8.12 -6.49 8.15
N LEU A 129 -9.13 -5.64 8.41
CA LEU A 129 -9.20 -4.78 9.60
C LEU A 129 -10.59 -4.74 10.26
N TYR A 130 -11.54 -5.58 9.79
CA TYR A 130 -12.91 -5.63 10.34
C TYR A 130 -13.11 -6.71 11.40
N GLY A 131 -12.18 -7.65 11.52
CA GLY A 131 -12.31 -8.81 12.39
C GLY A 131 -13.08 -9.95 11.71
N GLU A 132 -12.38 -10.92 11.13
CA GLU A 132 -13.02 -12.09 10.52
C GLU A 132 -13.39 -13.16 11.53
N GLY A 133 -12.84 -13.06 12.75
CA GLY A 133 -13.06 -14.03 13.80
C GLY A 133 -12.31 -15.36 13.64
N THR A 134 -11.44 -15.48 12.63
CA THR A 134 -10.68 -16.74 12.41
C THR A 134 -9.81 -17.13 13.61
N PHE A 135 -9.17 -16.15 14.25
CA PHE A 135 -8.28 -16.37 15.40
C PHE A 135 -8.89 -15.93 16.74
N ALA A 136 -9.95 -15.12 16.70
CA ALA A 136 -10.65 -14.59 17.85
C ALA A 136 -12.14 -14.43 17.52
N PRO A 137 -12.96 -15.51 17.63
CA PRO A 137 -14.36 -15.46 17.26
C PRO A 137 -15.17 -14.38 17.97
N GLU A 138 -14.78 -14.02 19.20
CA GLU A 138 -15.40 -12.94 19.99
C GLU A 138 -15.17 -11.54 19.42
N LEU A 139 -14.19 -11.39 18.55
CA LEU A 139 -13.85 -10.14 17.85
C LEU A 139 -14.42 -10.09 16.43
N ALA A 140 -15.17 -11.09 16.00
CA ALA A 140 -15.80 -11.11 14.68
C ALA A 140 -16.69 -9.86 14.48
N GLY A 141 -16.40 -9.08 13.44
CA GLY A 141 -17.12 -7.85 13.13
C GLY A 141 -16.95 -6.70 14.12
N LYS A 142 -15.92 -6.75 14.98
CA LYS A 142 -15.63 -5.69 15.95
C LYS A 142 -14.63 -4.64 15.45
N GLY A 143 -14.05 -4.83 14.27
CA GLY A 143 -13.15 -3.87 13.65
C GLY A 143 -13.88 -2.79 12.85
N THR A 144 -13.13 -2.02 12.09
CA THR A 144 -13.61 -0.85 11.35
C THR A 144 -13.96 -1.23 9.90
N LEU A 145 -15.06 -0.73 9.38
CA LEU A 145 -15.38 -0.79 7.95
C LEU A 145 -14.64 0.30 7.16
N PRO A 146 -14.38 0.10 5.85
CA PRO A 146 -13.66 1.09 5.04
C PRO A 146 -14.30 2.48 5.04
N MET A 147 -15.63 2.56 5.00
CA MET A 147 -16.36 3.83 5.02
C MET A 147 -16.23 4.54 6.38
N ASP A 148 -16.23 3.80 7.48
CA ASP A 148 -16.03 4.35 8.83
C ASP A 148 -14.58 4.84 9.02
N ALA A 149 -13.64 4.21 8.33
CA ALA A 149 -12.24 4.66 8.25
C ALA A 149 -12.02 5.85 7.31
N GLY A 150 -13.09 6.45 6.75
CA GLY A 150 -13.05 7.68 5.99
C GLY A 150 -12.86 7.53 4.48
N PHE A 151 -13.05 6.34 3.91
CA PHE A 151 -12.96 6.13 2.46
C PHE A 151 -14.35 6.18 1.80
N ASP A 152 -14.51 7.09 0.84
CA ASP A 152 -15.77 7.27 0.08
C ASP A 152 -16.01 6.13 -0.90
N GLU A 153 -14.94 5.63 -1.53
CA GLU A 153 -14.98 4.55 -2.51
C GLU A 153 -13.97 3.46 -2.14
N HIS A 154 -14.33 2.20 -2.37
CA HIS A 154 -13.42 1.10 -2.11
C HIS A 154 -13.62 -0.11 -3.04
N CYS A 155 -12.51 -0.80 -3.35
CA CYS A 155 -12.45 -2.11 -3.98
C CYS A 155 -11.48 -2.99 -3.19
N LEU A 156 -12.01 -3.82 -2.27
CA LEU A 156 -11.20 -4.42 -1.21
C LEU A 156 -11.42 -5.92 -1.05
N TRP A 157 -10.31 -6.62 -0.97
CA TRP A 157 -10.27 -7.98 -0.47
C TRP A 157 -10.37 -8.01 1.05
N ARG A 158 -11.12 -8.98 1.58
CA ARG A 158 -11.15 -9.34 3.01
C ARG A 158 -11.69 -8.23 3.92
N VAL A 159 -12.87 -7.69 3.56
CA VAL A 159 -13.58 -6.74 4.42
C VAL A 159 -14.38 -7.49 5.49
N LYS A 160 -15.40 -8.25 5.14
CA LYS A 160 -16.20 -9.06 6.05
C LYS A 160 -15.93 -10.54 5.89
N GLU A 161 -15.68 -10.96 4.69
CA GLU A 161 -15.46 -12.34 4.30
C GLU A 161 -14.14 -12.44 3.55
N GLY A 162 -13.46 -13.58 3.70
CA GLY A 162 -12.36 -13.96 2.84
C GLY A 162 -12.89 -14.43 1.49
N GLY A 163 -12.04 -14.47 0.48
CA GLY A 163 -12.34 -14.98 -0.85
C GLY A 163 -11.05 -15.05 -1.64
N GLU A 164 -11.14 -15.49 -2.88
CA GLU A 164 -10.02 -15.45 -3.80
C GLU A 164 -9.58 -13.99 -4.01
N ARG A 165 -8.27 -13.77 -4.15
CA ARG A 165 -7.72 -12.41 -4.27
C ARG A 165 -6.88 -12.19 -5.51
N TYR A 166 -6.32 -13.26 -6.08
CA TYR A 166 -5.47 -13.15 -7.25
C TYR A 166 -6.25 -13.42 -8.52
N TRP A 167 -6.52 -14.69 -8.83
CA TRP A 167 -7.28 -15.06 -10.01
C TRP A 167 -8.76 -15.22 -9.69
N GLN A 168 -9.64 -14.71 -10.56
CA GLN A 168 -11.10 -14.71 -10.37
C GLN A 168 -11.50 -14.24 -8.96
N PRO A 169 -11.06 -13.04 -8.54
CA PRO A 169 -11.16 -12.60 -7.17
C PRO A 169 -12.58 -12.26 -6.76
N GLN A 170 -12.78 -12.21 -5.42
CA GLN A 170 -14.00 -11.74 -4.80
C GLN A 170 -13.69 -10.54 -3.90
N PHE A 171 -14.22 -9.38 -4.25
CA PHE A 171 -13.98 -8.13 -3.54
C PHE A 171 -15.25 -7.45 -3.10
N SER A 172 -15.16 -6.74 -1.98
CA SER A 172 -16.16 -5.74 -1.61
C SER A 172 -15.92 -4.48 -2.43
N VAL A 173 -16.83 -4.18 -3.36
CA VAL A 173 -16.81 -2.95 -4.14
C VAL A 173 -17.89 -2.02 -3.59
N ASN A 174 -17.50 -0.96 -2.93
CA ASN A 174 -18.41 0.02 -2.30
C ASN A 174 -19.49 -0.64 -1.42
N GLY A 175 -19.10 -1.68 -0.67
CA GLY A 175 -19.97 -2.42 0.24
C GLY A 175 -20.73 -3.59 -0.38
N THR A 176 -20.65 -3.78 -1.69
CA THR A 176 -21.24 -4.93 -2.39
C THR A 176 -20.18 -5.98 -2.68
N MET A 177 -20.41 -7.24 -2.26
CA MET A 177 -19.54 -8.36 -2.64
C MET A 177 -19.70 -8.63 -4.13
N THR A 178 -18.60 -8.56 -4.86
CA THR A 178 -18.53 -8.73 -6.30
C THR A 178 -17.54 -9.82 -6.66
N SER A 179 -17.98 -10.80 -7.47
CA SER A 179 -17.13 -11.83 -8.05
C SER A 179 -16.71 -11.40 -9.46
N PHE A 180 -15.45 -11.63 -9.79
CA PHE A 180 -14.88 -11.40 -11.11
C PHE A 180 -14.54 -12.74 -11.74
N ASP A 181 -15.54 -13.32 -12.43
CA ASP A 181 -15.49 -14.72 -12.88
C ASP A 181 -14.76 -14.92 -14.22
N ASP A 182 -14.27 -13.85 -14.85
CA ASP A 182 -13.45 -13.95 -16.07
C ASP A 182 -12.15 -14.68 -15.74
N GLU A 183 -11.76 -15.64 -16.60
CA GLU A 183 -10.53 -16.41 -16.41
C GLU A 183 -9.26 -15.54 -16.35
N ASP A 184 -9.27 -14.36 -16.97
CA ASP A 184 -8.16 -13.41 -17.02
C ASP A 184 -8.28 -12.34 -15.92
N ALA A 185 -9.35 -12.37 -15.11
CA ALA A 185 -9.53 -11.45 -14.02
C ALA A 185 -8.44 -11.64 -12.94
N PHE A 186 -7.59 -10.63 -12.78
CA PHE A 186 -6.50 -10.64 -11.82
C PHE A 186 -6.67 -9.51 -10.80
N GLY A 187 -6.82 -9.86 -9.53
CA GLY A 187 -7.20 -8.95 -8.46
C GLY A 187 -6.33 -7.70 -8.31
N PRO A 188 -4.99 -7.82 -8.31
CA PRO A 188 -4.13 -6.63 -8.26
C PRO A 188 -4.34 -5.66 -9.42
N LYS A 189 -4.63 -6.18 -10.64
CA LYS A 189 -4.95 -5.35 -11.81
C LYS A 189 -6.28 -4.62 -11.62
N ILE A 190 -7.32 -5.33 -11.16
CA ILE A 190 -8.65 -4.77 -10.88
C ILE A 190 -8.56 -3.63 -9.86
N CYS A 191 -7.78 -3.81 -8.80
CA CYS A 191 -7.56 -2.74 -7.81
C CYS A 191 -6.83 -1.54 -8.39
N THR A 192 -5.85 -1.76 -9.28
CA THR A 192 -5.14 -0.68 -9.97
C THR A 192 -6.06 0.08 -10.91
N ASP A 193 -6.88 -0.63 -11.68
CA ASP A 193 -7.86 -0.01 -12.58
C ASP A 193 -8.87 0.83 -11.79
N PHE A 194 -9.38 0.30 -10.67
CA PHE A 194 -10.26 1.04 -9.79
C PHE A 194 -9.65 2.36 -9.30
N ILE A 195 -8.35 2.36 -8.95
CA ILE A 195 -7.63 3.58 -8.57
C ILE A 195 -7.47 4.52 -9.77
N CYS A 196 -7.15 4.01 -10.95
CA CYS A 196 -7.04 4.81 -12.16
C CYS A 196 -8.36 5.48 -12.54
N ASP A 197 -9.47 4.77 -12.47
CA ASP A 197 -10.82 5.31 -12.68
C ASP A 197 -11.18 6.39 -11.64
N PHE A 198 -10.82 6.15 -10.38
CA PHE A 198 -10.99 7.14 -9.31
C PHE A 198 -10.18 8.42 -9.55
N ILE A 199 -8.92 8.30 -10.00
CA ILE A 199 -8.06 9.44 -10.37
C ILE A 199 -8.72 10.25 -11.49
N GLU A 200 -9.15 9.60 -12.56
CA GLU A 200 -9.80 10.26 -13.70
C GLU A 200 -11.08 11.00 -13.29
N LYS A 201 -11.95 10.33 -12.53
CA LYS A 201 -13.19 10.89 -12.00
C LYS A 201 -12.97 12.11 -11.10
N ASN A 202 -11.85 12.18 -10.39
CA ASN A 202 -11.58 13.20 -9.39
C ASN A 202 -10.47 14.19 -9.78
N ARG A 203 -10.02 14.20 -11.06
CA ARG A 203 -8.90 15.02 -11.54
C ARG A 203 -9.04 16.54 -11.28
N ASP A 204 -10.26 17.03 -11.15
CA ASP A 204 -10.56 18.46 -10.99
C ASP A 204 -10.71 18.89 -9.52
N LYS A 205 -10.52 17.97 -8.56
CA LYS A 205 -10.61 18.24 -7.11
C LYS A 205 -9.53 17.47 -6.36
N PRO A 206 -9.18 17.89 -5.13
CA PRO A 206 -8.19 17.16 -4.35
C PRO A 206 -8.67 15.74 -4.04
N PHE A 207 -7.77 14.78 -4.18
CA PHE A 207 -8.04 13.38 -3.88
C PHE A 207 -6.91 12.72 -3.09
N PHE A 208 -7.30 11.70 -2.33
CA PHE A 208 -6.42 10.80 -1.62
C PHE A 208 -6.77 9.36 -1.98
N ALA A 209 -5.81 8.62 -2.50
CA ALA A 209 -5.93 7.19 -2.77
C ALA A 209 -4.94 6.40 -1.91
N TYR A 210 -5.41 5.38 -1.21
CA TYR A 210 -4.59 4.40 -0.52
C TYR A 210 -4.67 3.06 -1.23
N TYR A 211 -3.52 2.56 -1.67
CA TYR A 211 -3.39 1.27 -2.32
C TYR A 211 -2.61 0.29 -1.44
N PRO A 212 -3.25 -0.34 -0.44
CA PRO A 212 -2.66 -1.49 0.27
C PRO A 212 -2.68 -2.70 -0.66
N MET A 213 -1.63 -2.88 -1.44
CA MET A 213 -1.52 -3.96 -2.42
C MET A 213 -1.65 -5.33 -1.75
N MET A 214 -2.03 -6.34 -2.51
CA MET A 214 -2.01 -7.75 -2.12
C MET A 214 -0.69 -8.42 -2.54
N LEU A 215 0.01 -7.84 -3.51
CA LEU A 215 1.34 -8.27 -3.96
C LEU A 215 2.40 -7.83 -2.94
N THR A 216 3.30 -8.72 -2.54
CA THR A 216 3.61 -10.06 -3.06
C THR A 216 3.24 -11.18 -2.08
N HIS A 217 2.21 -11.00 -1.26
CA HIS A 217 1.83 -11.97 -0.20
C HIS A 217 1.52 -13.36 -0.76
N VAL A 218 1.97 -14.41 -0.05
CA VAL A 218 1.67 -15.81 -0.37
C VAL A 218 0.15 -16.08 -0.43
N PRO A 219 -0.35 -17.03 -1.26
CA PRO A 219 0.43 -17.92 -2.11
C PRO A 219 1.08 -17.17 -3.27
N PHE A 220 2.27 -17.60 -3.68
CA PHE A 220 2.88 -17.05 -4.89
C PHE A 220 2.20 -17.63 -6.11
N VAL A 221 1.71 -16.75 -6.97
CA VAL A 221 0.95 -17.10 -8.17
C VAL A 221 1.65 -16.60 -9.44
N THR A 222 1.29 -17.17 -10.56
CA THR A 222 1.63 -16.56 -11.85
C THR A 222 0.89 -15.24 -12.02
N THR A 223 1.56 -14.26 -12.59
CA THR A 223 0.96 -12.98 -13.00
C THR A 223 0.37 -13.10 -14.40
N PRO A 224 -0.45 -12.16 -14.88
CA PRO A 224 -0.91 -12.17 -16.26
C PRO A 224 0.23 -12.34 -17.28
N GLU A 225 1.32 -11.59 -17.10
CA GLU A 225 2.49 -11.64 -17.98
C GLU A 225 3.24 -12.97 -17.94
N SER A 226 3.52 -13.51 -16.73
CA SER A 226 4.21 -14.80 -16.60
C SER A 226 3.33 -16.00 -16.97
N ARG A 227 2.01 -15.85 -16.88
CA ARG A 227 1.04 -16.85 -17.29
C ARG A 227 0.99 -17.00 -18.81
N GLU A 228 1.04 -15.93 -19.57
CA GLU A 228 1.14 -15.96 -21.03
C GLU A 228 2.41 -16.68 -21.48
N ALA A 229 3.51 -16.47 -20.78
CA ALA A 229 4.79 -17.11 -21.07
C ALA A 229 4.82 -18.62 -20.73
N SER A 230 4.01 -19.09 -19.78
CA SER A 230 4.08 -20.45 -19.23
C SER A 230 3.07 -21.45 -19.80
N GLY A 231 2.12 -21.01 -20.64
CA GLY A 231 1.06 -21.88 -21.21
C GLY A 231 -0.14 -22.11 -20.26
N PRO A 232 -0.95 -23.17 -20.45
CA PRO A 232 -2.28 -23.27 -19.84
C PRO A 232 -2.24 -23.29 -18.32
N LYS A 233 -3.20 -22.60 -17.75
CA LYS A 233 -3.40 -22.13 -16.39
C LYS A 233 -3.69 -23.25 -15.40
N ILE A 234 -2.93 -23.33 -14.33
CA ILE A 234 -3.38 -23.99 -13.11
C ILE A 234 -3.49 -22.87 -12.05
N CYS A 235 -4.73 -22.47 -11.78
CA CYS A 235 -5.04 -21.52 -10.75
C CYS A 235 -5.21 -22.27 -9.43
N THR A 236 -4.41 -21.97 -8.43
CA THR A 236 -4.58 -22.48 -7.08
C THR A 236 -4.31 -21.38 -6.07
N ASP A 237 -5.25 -20.43 -5.98
CA ASP A 237 -5.33 -19.54 -4.81
C ASP A 237 -6.01 -20.33 -3.68
N PHE A 238 -5.24 -21.15 -2.96
CA PHE A 238 -5.77 -21.84 -1.80
C PHE A 238 -5.49 -21.08 -0.51
N ILE A 239 -6.54 -20.48 0.01
CA ILE A 239 -6.60 -20.00 1.39
C ILE A 239 -6.53 -21.20 2.32
N PHE A 240 -5.57 -21.21 3.22
CA PHE A 240 -5.43 -21.97 4.46
C PHE A 240 -6.47 -23.08 4.73
N HIS A 241 -6.58 -24.09 3.85
CA HIS A 241 -7.27 -25.32 4.20
C HIS A 241 -6.22 -26.39 4.54
N PRO A 242 -6.16 -26.88 5.78
CA PRO A 242 -5.13 -27.84 6.22
C PRO A 242 -5.07 -29.13 5.41
N ALA A 243 -6.17 -29.50 4.73
CA ALA A 243 -6.28 -30.72 3.95
C ALA A 243 -5.64 -30.66 2.55
N MET A 244 -5.25 -29.47 2.04
CA MET A 244 -4.73 -29.31 0.68
C MET A 244 -3.21 -29.09 0.59
N ARG A 245 -2.51 -29.27 1.67
CA ARG A 245 -1.04 -29.17 1.77
C ARG A 245 -0.27 -30.17 0.90
N TRP A 246 -0.96 -31.14 0.26
CA TRP A 246 -0.34 -32.28 -0.40
C TRP A 246 -0.35 -32.23 -1.93
N LEU A 247 -0.92 -31.14 -2.54
CA LEU A 247 -0.97 -30.97 -4.00
C LEU A 247 0.19 -30.12 -4.57
N ASP A 248 1.17 -29.83 -3.75
CA ASP A 248 2.23 -28.85 -4.03
C ASP A 248 3.45 -29.35 -4.85
N GLU A 249 3.40 -30.53 -5.44
CA GLU A 249 4.59 -31.11 -6.09
C GLU A 249 4.84 -30.73 -7.57
N ALA A 250 3.98 -29.90 -8.19
CA ALA A 250 4.09 -29.53 -9.61
C ALA A 250 4.42 -28.04 -9.83
N PHE A 251 5.24 -27.42 -8.98
CA PHE A 251 5.41 -25.98 -8.97
C PHE A 251 6.63 -25.45 -9.73
N ILE A 252 6.40 -24.35 -10.50
CA ILE A 252 7.40 -23.33 -10.77
C ILE A 252 8.01 -22.96 -9.41
N PRO A 253 9.34 -22.85 -9.28
CA PRO A 253 9.99 -22.46 -8.02
C PRO A 253 9.30 -21.24 -7.41
N GLU A 254 8.94 -21.30 -6.15
CA GLU A 254 8.24 -20.19 -5.46
C GLU A 254 9.01 -18.88 -5.56
N GLN A 255 10.34 -18.96 -5.60
CA GLN A 255 11.22 -17.83 -5.83
C GLN A 255 10.93 -17.13 -7.18
N GLN A 256 10.76 -17.88 -8.28
CA GLN A 256 10.46 -17.31 -9.60
C GLN A 256 9.09 -16.63 -9.61
N LYS A 257 8.08 -17.24 -8.99
CA LYS A 257 6.75 -16.60 -8.88
C LYS A 257 6.82 -15.30 -8.06
N PHE A 258 7.62 -15.28 -7.00
CA PHE A 258 7.82 -14.07 -6.22
C PHE A 258 8.49 -12.97 -7.06
N GLU A 259 9.50 -13.30 -7.87
CA GLU A 259 10.13 -12.37 -8.82
C GLU A 259 9.16 -11.82 -9.84
N ASP A 260 8.31 -12.69 -10.40
CA ASP A 260 7.26 -12.29 -11.34
C ASP A 260 6.25 -11.35 -10.66
N MET A 261 5.84 -11.65 -9.43
CA MET A 261 4.92 -10.81 -8.65
C MET A 261 5.53 -9.45 -8.30
N VAL A 262 6.84 -9.37 -7.99
CA VAL A 262 7.56 -8.11 -7.77
C VAL A 262 7.60 -7.27 -9.05
N THR A 263 7.92 -7.89 -10.18
CA THR A 263 7.95 -7.22 -11.49
C THR A 263 6.58 -6.70 -11.87
N TYR A 264 5.54 -7.50 -11.66
CA TYR A 264 4.17 -7.09 -11.96
C TYR A 264 3.67 -5.97 -11.02
N MET A 265 4.04 -6.01 -9.76
CA MET A 265 3.78 -4.92 -8.82
C MET A 265 4.36 -3.59 -9.32
N ASP A 266 5.59 -3.59 -9.82
CA ASP A 266 6.24 -2.42 -10.40
C ASP A 266 5.50 -1.91 -11.64
N THR A 267 5.04 -2.82 -12.52
CA THR A 267 4.18 -2.50 -13.67
C THR A 267 2.90 -1.78 -13.22
N LEU A 268 2.23 -2.26 -12.19
CA LEU A 268 1.00 -1.65 -11.66
C LEU A 268 1.24 -0.27 -11.06
N VAL A 269 2.35 -0.07 -10.36
CA VAL A 269 2.77 1.27 -9.89
C VAL A 269 2.98 2.20 -11.08
N GLY A 270 3.62 1.71 -12.13
CA GLY A 270 3.80 2.42 -13.39
C GLY A 270 2.48 2.87 -14.03
N GLN A 271 1.47 2.00 -14.07
CA GLN A 271 0.14 2.33 -14.62
C GLN A 271 -0.53 3.49 -13.87
N ILE A 272 -0.38 3.56 -12.54
CA ILE A 272 -0.91 4.69 -11.76
C ILE A 272 -0.17 5.99 -12.14
N VAL A 273 1.15 5.95 -12.28
CA VAL A 273 1.94 7.12 -12.71
C VAL A 273 1.49 7.58 -14.10
N ASP A 274 1.38 6.64 -15.04
CA ASP A 274 0.97 6.94 -16.41
C ASP A 274 -0.45 7.54 -16.46
N LYS A 275 -1.39 7.06 -15.62
CA LYS A 275 -2.74 7.64 -15.50
C LYS A 275 -2.70 9.07 -14.98
N LEU A 276 -1.87 9.38 -13.99
CA LEU A 276 -1.71 10.75 -13.48
C LEU A 276 -1.16 11.71 -14.54
N GLU A 277 -0.25 11.23 -15.39
CA GLU A 277 0.28 11.98 -16.53
C GLU A 277 -0.78 12.19 -17.60
N GLU A 278 -1.50 11.11 -17.98
CA GLU A 278 -2.60 11.13 -18.96
C GLU A 278 -3.66 12.18 -18.61
N VAL A 279 -4.10 12.24 -17.35
CA VAL A 279 -5.13 13.19 -16.93
C VAL A 279 -4.57 14.55 -16.49
N GLY A 280 -3.25 14.77 -16.59
CA GLY A 280 -2.59 16.06 -16.38
C GLY A 280 -2.51 16.52 -14.92
N VAL A 281 -2.49 15.59 -13.94
CA VAL A 281 -2.42 15.94 -12.51
C VAL A 281 -1.12 15.47 -11.83
N ARG A 282 -0.18 14.89 -12.59
CA ARG A 282 1.07 14.33 -12.06
C ARG A 282 1.89 15.35 -11.26
N GLU A 283 2.04 16.57 -11.77
CA GLU A 283 2.80 17.68 -11.16
C GLU A 283 2.22 18.14 -9.80
N ASN A 284 0.95 17.84 -9.53
CA ASN A 284 0.27 18.20 -8.29
C ASN A 284 -0.07 16.95 -7.44
N THR A 285 0.63 15.85 -7.66
CA THR A 285 0.37 14.59 -6.95
C THR A 285 1.63 14.08 -6.26
N LEU A 286 1.55 13.96 -4.93
CA LEU A 286 2.55 13.26 -4.11
C LEU A 286 2.27 11.76 -4.14
N ILE A 287 3.25 10.99 -4.60
CA ILE A 287 3.23 9.53 -4.53
C ILE A 287 4.15 9.09 -3.39
N LEU A 288 3.62 8.27 -2.49
CA LEU A 288 4.36 7.59 -1.43
C LEU A 288 4.29 6.08 -1.68
N PHE A 289 5.43 5.43 -1.79
CA PHE A 289 5.53 3.97 -1.90
C PHE A 289 6.24 3.40 -0.68
N THR A 290 5.68 2.38 -0.05
CA THR A 290 6.30 1.68 1.10
C THR A 290 5.91 0.20 1.14
N GLY A 291 6.55 -0.59 2.02
CA GLY A 291 6.14 -1.95 2.36
C GLY A 291 5.49 -2.03 3.74
N ASP A 292 4.73 -3.09 4.01
CA ASP A 292 4.13 -3.31 5.33
C ASP A 292 4.98 -4.15 6.27
N ASN A 293 5.81 -5.03 5.76
CA ASN A 293 6.82 -5.82 6.49
C ASN A 293 7.83 -6.43 5.51
N GLY A 294 8.84 -7.10 6.02
CA GLY A 294 9.83 -7.79 5.23
C GLY A 294 9.30 -8.97 4.44
N SER A 295 10.07 -9.43 3.46
CA SER A 295 9.74 -10.55 2.58
C SER A 295 9.51 -11.86 3.36
N PRO A 296 8.72 -12.81 2.83
CA PRO A 296 8.47 -14.10 3.47
C PRO A 296 9.78 -14.85 3.74
N GLY A 297 9.90 -15.42 4.93
CA GLY A 297 11.06 -16.19 5.36
C GLY A 297 10.70 -17.60 5.80
N GLY A 298 11.72 -18.46 5.93
CA GLY A 298 11.60 -19.80 6.48
C GLY A 298 11.82 -20.93 5.49
N SER A 299 11.94 -22.16 6.00
CA SER A 299 12.32 -23.36 5.24
C SER A 299 11.25 -23.90 4.28
N LYS A 300 10.06 -23.27 4.23
CA LYS A 300 8.95 -23.66 3.35
C LYS A 300 8.37 -22.41 2.72
N GLY A 301 8.85 -22.06 1.51
CA GLY A 301 8.36 -20.90 0.76
C GLY A 301 8.94 -19.56 1.19
N GLY A 302 10.09 -19.56 1.84
CA GLY A 302 10.89 -18.35 2.08
C GLY A 302 11.63 -17.92 0.84
N VAL A 303 11.73 -16.61 0.62
CA VAL A 303 12.49 -16.04 -0.47
C VAL A 303 13.89 -15.66 -0.01
N VAL A 304 14.85 -15.73 -0.92
CA VAL A 304 16.22 -15.23 -0.74
C VAL A 304 16.47 -14.18 -1.80
N SER A 305 16.94 -13.03 -1.38
CA SER A 305 17.19 -11.87 -2.25
C SER A 305 18.69 -11.55 -2.28
N GLU A 306 19.19 -11.15 -3.45
CA GLU A 306 20.55 -10.68 -3.61
C GLU A 306 20.58 -9.14 -3.58
N LEU A 307 21.32 -8.61 -2.61
CA LEU A 307 21.42 -7.17 -2.38
C LEU A 307 22.90 -6.76 -2.24
N ASN A 308 23.44 -6.02 -3.22
CA ASN A 308 24.84 -5.57 -3.23
C ASN A 308 25.83 -6.72 -2.97
N GLY A 309 25.62 -7.89 -3.60
CA GLY A 309 26.43 -9.09 -3.46
C GLY A 309 26.24 -9.85 -2.14
N ILE A 310 25.19 -9.58 -1.38
CA ILE A 310 24.89 -10.27 -0.11
C ILE A 310 23.52 -10.93 -0.22
N SER A 311 23.45 -12.23 0.07
CA SER A 311 22.19 -12.97 0.17
C SER A 311 21.45 -12.61 1.45
N ILE A 312 20.18 -12.21 1.32
CA ILE A 312 19.29 -11.86 2.43
C ILE A 312 18.11 -12.83 2.42
N GLU A 313 18.00 -13.64 3.46
CA GLU A 313 16.79 -14.45 3.68
C GLU A 313 15.64 -13.56 4.14
N GLY A 314 14.45 -13.79 3.61
CA GLY A 314 13.23 -13.14 4.07
C GLY A 314 13.04 -13.28 5.58
N GLY A 315 12.50 -12.23 6.20
CA GLY A 315 12.43 -12.12 7.65
C GLY A 315 11.06 -11.81 8.22
N LYS A 316 9.98 -11.94 7.42
CA LYS A 316 8.61 -11.71 7.92
C LYS A 316 8.38 -12.39 9.28
N GLY A 317 7.85 -11.64 10.23
CA GLY A 317 7.63 -12.11 11.61
C GLY A 317 8.83 -11.95 12.54
N LYS A 318 10.01 -11.60 12.03
CA LYS A 318 11.21 -11.35 12.85
C LYS A 318 11.37 -9.84 13.09
N THR A 319 11.92 -9.48 14.25
CA THR A 319 12.22 -8.08 14.62
C THR A 319 13.59 -7.60 14.13
N THR A 320 14.16 -8.27 13.16
CA THR A 320 15.41 -7.90 12.48
C THR A 320 15.13 -7.00 11.28
N ASP A 321 16.17 -6.42 10.66
CA ASP A 321 16.05 -5.64 9.42
C ASP A 321 15.29 -6.41 8.33
N ALA A 322 15.60 -7.69 8.13
CA ALA A 322 14.90 -8.52 7.15
C ALA A 322 13.38 -8.67 7.40
N GLY A 323 12.90 -8.42 8.62
CA GLY A 323 11.47 -8.49 8.95
C GLY A 323 10.78 -7.14 9.07
N THR A 324 11.53 -6.06 9.31
CA THR A 324 10.93 -4.76 9.64
C THR A 324 11.39 -3.60 8.76
N ARG A 325 12.56 -3.70 8.11
CA ARG A 325 13.03 -2.66 7.21
C ARG A 325 12.33 -2.77 5.86
N VAL A 326 11.70 -1.69 5.43
CA VAL A 326 10.92 -1.61 4.20
C VAL A 326 11.38 -0.45 3.34
N ALA A 327 11.07 -0.49 2.06
CA ALA A 327 11.28 0.65 1.18
C ALA A 327 10.38 1.82 1.61
N LEU A 328 10.85 3.04 1.44
CA LEU A 328 10.03 4.25 1.45
C LEU A 328 10.57 5.20 0.38
N VAL A 329 9.74 5.49 -0.59
CA VAL A 329 9.99 6.44 -1.66
C VAL A 329 8.90 7.48 -1.64
N ALA A 330 9.28 8.75 -1.75
CA ALA A 330 8.36 9.87 -1.91
C ALA A 330 8.70 10.62 -3.20
N ASN A 331 7.73 10.82 -4.06
CA ASN A 331 7.93 11.48 -5.35
C ASN A 331 6.81 12.47 -5.65
N MET A 332 7.21 13.67 -5.99
CA MET A 332 6.39 14.74 -6.54
C MET A 332 7.29 15.54 -7.47
N PRO A 333 6.99 15.67 -8.75
CA PRO A 333 7.83 16.39 -9.72
C PRO A 333 8.05 17.85 -9.37
#